data_43a7efcb11e92cbf5b2450c4c02712f7
#
_entry.id   43a7efcb11e92cbf5b2450c4c02712f7
#
_cell.length_a   1.000
_cell.length_b   1.000
_cell.length_c   1.000
_cell.angle_alpha   90.00
_cell.angle_beta   90.00
_cell.angle_gamma   90.00
#
_symmetry.space_group_name_H-M   'P 1'
#
loop_
_entity.id
_entity.type
_entity.pdbx_description
1 polymer ?
#
loop_
_entity_poly.entity_id
_entity_poly.type
_entity_poly.pdbx_seq_one_letter_code
_entity_poly.pdbx_strand_id
1 'polypeptide(L)'
;MTTLLNNAANPLAGILRRTGLLTEDLDYHVVRASMVIMFLFFGYQKWWAYEAERLVPFISNGPLIWWLYPVFGHQGASWFLGVSEWTFGALLFAGFWDKRLGVLGALGSTGTFIATVTIIPFMPDGWDPVAGFPAMTGNVPFLMKDVVLLAVSLYLLRQDVVRLSQR
;
A
#
# COMPACT_ATOMS: atom_id res chain seq x y z
N MET A 1 31.98 -11.47 -26.24
CA MET A 1 31.92 -12.82 -25.63
C MET A 1 30.87 -12.96 -24.54
N THR A 2 30.13 -11.89 -24.20
CA THR A 2 29.10 -11.88 -23.13
C THR A 2 27.69 -12.18 -23.65
N THR A 3 27.46 -12.14 -24.95
CA THR A 3 26.12 -12.31 -25.57
C THR A 3 25.74 -13.77 -25.86
N LEU A 4 26.69 -14.69 -25.85
CA LEU A 4 26.43 -16.11 -26.12
C LEU A 4 26.06 -16.93 -24.88
N LEU A 5 26.31 -16.43 -23.70
CA LEU A 5 25.91 -17.08 -22.45
C LEU A 5 24.44 -16.83 -22.07
N ASN A 6 23.76 -15.86 -22.70
CA ASN A 6 22.36 -15.55 -22.42
C ASN A 6 21.34 -16.40 -23.16
N ASN A 7 21.73 -17.14 -24.19
CA ASN A 7 20.77 -17.87 -25.05
C ASN A 7 20.66 -19.37 -24.81
N ALA A 8 21.57 -19.98 -24.04
CA ALA A 8 21.56 -21.43 -23.83
C ALA A 8 21.08 -21.88 -22.46
N ALA A 9 20.73 -20.96 -21.57
CA ALA A 9 20.70 -21.28 -20.17
C ALA A 9 19.48 -20.78 -19.41
N ASN A 10 18.29 -21.12 -19.81
CA ASN A 10 17.32 -21.35 -18.74
C ASN A 10 16.10 -22.13 -19.23
N PRO A 11 16.06 -23.46 -19.07
CA PRO A 11 14.84 -24.24 -19.26
C PRO A 11 13.67 -23.70 -18.41
N LEU A 12 13.97 -23.06 -17.24
CA LEU A 12 13.04 -22.31 -16.41
C LEU A 12 12.44 -21.11 -17.17
N ALA A 13 13.25 -20.31 -17.83
CA ALA A 13 12.74 -19.16 -18.61
C ALA A 13 11.81 -19.61 -19.76
N GLY A 14 12.13 -20.75 -20.39
CA GLY A 14 11.29 -21.37 -21.41
C GLY A 14 9.93 -21.84 -20.86
N ILE A 15 9.93 -22.45 -19.69
CA ILE A 15 8.71 -22.87 -18.97
C ILE A 15 7.89 -21.65 -18.56
N LEU A 16 8.53 -20.63 -17.94
CA LEU A 16 7.87 -19.41 -17.49
C LEU A 16 7.24 -18.62 -18.63
N ARG A 17 7.87 -18.60 -19.82
CA ARG A 17 7.26 -18.01 -21.03
C ARG A 17 6.01 -18.78 -21.49
N ARG A 18 6.04 -20.11 -21.40
CA ARG A 18 4.88 -20.95 -21.78
C ARG A 18 3.72 -20.82 -20.79
N THR A 19 3.98 -20.52 -19.54
CA THR A 19 2.94 -20.30 -18.51
C THR A 19 2.36 -18.88 -18.52
N GLY A 20 2.86 -17.98 -19.36
CA GLY A 20 2.42 -16.58 -19.41
C GLY A 20 2.98 -15.73 -18.25
N LEU A 21 3.82 -16.28 -17.37
CA LEU A 21 4.40 -15.55 -16.25
C LEU A 21 5.42 -14.48 -16.65
N LEU A 22 5.92 -14.54 -17.89
CA LEU A 22 6.79 -13.52 -18.47
C LEU A 22 6.05 -12.66 -19.53
N THR A 23 4.74 -12.53 -19.40
CA THR A 23 3.97 -11.59 -20.21
C THR A 23 4.40 -10.17 -19.88
N GLU A 24 4.56 -9.35 -20.89
CA GLU A 24 4.94 -7.94 -20.74
C GLU A 24 3.97 -7.23 -19.80
N ASP A 25 4.51 -6.50 -18.81
CA ASP A 25 3.75 -5.76 -17.79
C ASP A 25 2.89 -6.58 -16.80
N LEU A 26 3.01 -7.90 -16.76
CA LEU A 26 2.22 -8.72 -15.82
C LEU A 26 2.48 -8.32 -14.36
N ASP A 27 3.75 -8.15 -13.99
CA ASP A 27 4.19 -7.72 -12.65
C ASP A 27 3.55 -6.39 -12.24
N TYR A 28 3.57 -5.40 -13.13
CA TYR A 28 2.94 -4.11 -12.92
C TYR A 28 1.42 -4.23 -12.71
N HIS A 29 0.75 -5.05 -13.51
CA HIS A 29 -0.70 -5.24 -13.40
C HIS A 29 -1.08 -6.01 -12.14
N VAL A 30 -0.33 -7.03 -11.75
CA VAL A 30 -0.55 -7.79 -10.52
C VAL A 30 -0.33 -6.92 -9.28
N VAL A 31 0.73 -6.13 -9.26
CA VAL A 31 1.02 -5.19 -8.17
C VAL A 31 -0.10 -4.14 -8.05
N ARG A 32 -0.60 -3.60 -9.16
CA ARG A 32 -1.74 -2.68 -9.16
C ARG A 32 -3.01 -3.34 -8.63
N ALA A 33 -3.33 -4.53 -9.13
CA ALA A 33 -4.52 -5.27 -8.70
C ALA A 33 -4.48 -5.57 -7.20
N SER A 34 -3.32 -5.95 -6.66
CA SER A 34 -3.18 -6.21 -5.23
C SER A 34 -3.44 -4.97 -4.37
N MET A 35 -2.98 -3.79 -4.81
CA MET A 35 -3.26 -2.52 -4.13
C MET A 35 -4.74 -2.14 -4.19
N VAL A 36 -5.40 -2.35 -5.34
CA VAL A 36 -6.85 -2.14 -5.46
C VAL A 36 -7.62 -3.02 -4.48
N ILE A 37 -7.26 -4.32 -4.40
CA ILE A 37 -7.88 -5.26 -3.46
C ILE A 37 -7.66 -4.80 -2.02
N MET A 38 -6.45 -4.39 -1.66
CA MET A 38 -6.14 -3.87 -0.32
C MET A 38 -7.04 -2.68 0.04
N PHE A 39 -7.12 -1.66 -0.80
CA PHE A 39 -7.96 -0.49 -0.54
C PHE A 39 -9.45 -0.83 -0.52
N LEU A 40 -9.91 -1.77 -1.35
CA LEU A 40 -11.30 -2.21 -1.35
C LEU A 40 -11.69 -2.84 0.00
N PHE A 41 -10.89 -3.78 0.49
CA PHE A 41 -11.22 -4.51 1.73
C PHE A 41 -10.96 -3.68 2.99
N PHE A 42 -9.87 -2.93 3.06
CA PHE A 42 -9.60 -2.08 4.21
C PHE A 42 -10.58 -0.90 4.28
N GLY A 43 -10.91 -0.27 3.15
CA GLY A 43 -11.93 0.77 3.08
C GLY A 43 -13.32 0.26 3.47
N TYR A 44 -13.69 -0.97 3.10
CA TYR A 44 -14.95 -1.58 3.50
C TYR A 44 -15.07 -1.71 5.02
N GLN A 45 -14.00 -2.11 5.71
CA GLN A 45 -14.03 -2.27 7.18
C GLN A 45 -14.32 -0.97 7.91
N LYS A 46 -13.93 0.18 7.37
CA LYS A 46 -14.10 1.51 7.98
C LYS A 46 -15.54 1.94 8.21
N TRP A 47 -16.50 1.26 7.61
CA TRP A 47 -17.93 1.56 7.79
C TRP A 47 -18.50 1.01 9.11
N TRP A 48 -17.80 0.10 9.77
CA TRP A 48 -18.29 -0.63 10.93
C TRP A 48 -17.74 -0.05 12.25
N ALA A 49 -18.60 -0.01 13.29
CA ALA A 49 -18.23 0.55 14.58
C ALA A 49 -17.02 -0.16 15.24
N TYR A 50 -16.92 -1.49 15.09
CA TYR A 50 -15.80 -2.24 15.65
C TYR A 50 -14.44 -1.78 15.09
N GLU A 51 -14.40 -1.35 13.84
CA GLU A 51 -13.17 -0.87 13.22
C GLU A 51 -12.82 0.53 13.71
N ALA A 52 -13.83 1.40 13.93
CA ALA A 52 -13.60 2.71 14.52
C ALA A 52 -12.90 2.62 15.88
N GLU A 53 -13.31 1.64 16.72
CA GLU A 53 -12.65 1.35 18.00
C GLU A 53 -11.22 0.81 17.83
N ARG A 54 -11.01 -0.07 16.84
CA ARG A 54 -9.68 -0.62 16.52
C ARG A 54 -8.69 0.42 16.01
N LEU A 55 -9.18 1.52 15.43
CA LEU A 55 -8.34 2.60 14.92
C LEU A 55 -7.79 3.52 16.04
N VAL A 56 -8.37 3.47 17.25
CA VAL A 56 -8.00 4.37 18.35
C VAL A 56 -6.49 4.40 18.62
N PRO A 57 -5.80 3.27 18.83
CA PRO A 57 -4.36 3.31 19.09
C PRO A 57 -3.55 3.86 17.91
N PHE A 58 -4.01 3.69 16.68
CA PHE A 58 -3.29 4.16 15.49
C PHE A 58 -3.47 5.67 15.29
N ILE A 59 -4.70 6.17 15.35
CA ILE A 59 -4.99 7.59 15.11
C ILE A 59 -4.50 8.44 16.27
N SER A 60 -4.72 8.01 17.52
CA SER A 60 -4.29 8.77 18.70
C SER A 60 -2.77 8.93 18.82
N ASN A 61 -2.01 7.96 18.31
CA ASN A 61 -0.53 7.99 18.33
C ASN A 61 0.08 8.36 16.98
N GLY A 62 -0.76 8.62 15.95
CA GLY A 62 -0.30 8.95 14.61
C GLY A 62 0.07 10.45 14.47
N PRO A 63 1.35 10.80 14.27
CA PRO A 63 1.77 12.20 14.22
C PRO A 63 1.14 13.00 13.08
N LEU A 64 0.71 12.35 12.01
CA LEU A 64 0.10 12.99 10.85
C LEU A 64 -1.43 12.91 10.82
N ILE A 65 -2.06 12.08 11.68
CA ILE A 65 -3.51 11.79 11.58
C ILE A 65 -4.28 11.99 12.90
N TRP A 66 -3.61 12.33 14.02
CA TRP A 66 -4.27 12.53 15.32
C TRP A 66 -5.41 13.56 15.29
N TRP A 67 -5.31 14.53 14.39
CA TRP A 67 -6.30 15.62 14.21
C TRP A 67 -7.64 15.12 13.68
N LEU A 68 -7.73 13.90 13.16
CA LEU A 68 -8.99 13.33 12.67
C LEU A 68 -10.04 13.22 13.79
N TYR A 69 -9.62 12.89 15.01
CA TYR A 69 -10.57 12.73 16.11
C TYR A 69 -11.20 14.04 16.60
N PRO A 70 -10.45 15.12 16.87
CA PRO A 70 -11.05 16.39 17.21
C PRO A 70 -11.95 16.97 16.11
N VAL A 71 -11.74 16.62 14.84
CA VAL A 71 -12.53 17.12 13.72
C VAL A 71 -13.77 16.27 13.45
N PHE A 72 -13.65 14.95 13.45
CA PHE A 72 -14.70 14.04 12.98
C PHE A 72 -15.25 13.10 14.05
N GLY A 73 -14.66 13.05 15.23
CA GLY A 73 -14.92 11.99 16.22
C GLY A 73 -14.45 10.61 15.76
N HIS A 74 -14.63 9.57 16.58
CA HIS A 74 -14.11 8.24 16.28
C HIS A 74 -14.72 7.63 15.02
N GLN A 75 -16.06 7.60 14.96
CA GLN A 75 -16.76 7.00 13.81
C GLN A 75 -16.58 7.83 12.53
N GLY A 76 -16.63 9.15 12.63
CA GLY A 76 -16.43 10.03 11.48
C GLY A 76 -15.00 9.95 10.91
N ALA A 77 -13.98 9.81 11.76
CA ALA A 77 -12.60 9.57 11.35
C ALA A 77 -12.47 8.25 10.59
N SER A 78 -13.12 7.18 11.08
CA SER A 78 -13.15 5.89 10.37
C SER A 78 -13.79 6.04 8.99
N TRP A 79 -14.92 6.71 8.88
CA TRP A 79 -15.60 6.97 7.60
C TRP A 79 -14.73 7.80 6.65
N PHE A 80 -14.09 8.85 7.16
CA PHE A 80 -13.17 9.68 6.36
C PHE A 80 -12.05 8.82 5.74
N LEU A 81 -11.44 7.94 6.54
CA LEU A 81 -10.42 7.01 6.06
C LEU A 81 -11.00 6.04 5.02
N GLY A 82 -12.19 5.49 5.27
CA GLY A 82 -12.87 4.59 4.34
C GLY A 82 -13.16 5.22 2.98
N VAL A 83 -13.67 6.45 2.97
CA VAL A 83 -13.91 7.21 1.73
C VAL A 83 -12.58 7.48 1.01
N SER A 84 -11.54 7.87 1.74
CA SER A 84 -10.21 8.11 1.17
C SER A 84 -9.64 6.84 0.53
N GLU A 85 -9.68 5.72 1.25
CA GLU A 85 -9.19 4.42 0.77
C GLU A 85 -9.96 3.95 -0.47
N TRP A 86 -11.28 4.05 -0.49
CA TRP A 86 -12.07 3.70 -1.67
C TRP A 86 -11.81 4.63 -2.85
N THR A 87 -11.61 5.93 -2.59
CA THR A 87 -11.27 6.91 -3.64
C THR A 87 -9.92 6.55 -4.27
N PHE A 88 -8.90 6.30 -3.45
CA PHE A 88 -7.58 5.93 -3.96
C PHE A 88 -7.59 4.56 -4.65
N GLY A 89 -8.33 3.60 -4.10
CA GLY A 89 -8.56 2.30 -4.73
C GLY A 89 -9.22 2.41 -6.10
N ALA A 90 -10.27 3.23 -6.22
CA ALA A 90 -10.96 3.50 -7.48
C ALA A 90 -10.05 4.19 -8.51
N LEU A 91 -9.24 5.16 -8.08
CA LEU A 91 -8.26 5.83 -8.93
C LEU A 91 -7.16 4.88 -9.40
N LEU A 92 -6.64 4.01 -8.52
CA LEU A 92 -5.69 2.97 -8.89
C LEU A 92 -6.31 1.98 -9.88
N PHE A 93 -7.58 1.60 -9.69
CA PHE A 93 -8.30 0.74 -10.62
C PHE A 93 -8.47 1.41 -11.98
N ALA A 94 -8.92 2.66 -12.02
CA ALA A 94 -9.03 3.44 -13.26
C ALA A 94 -7.67 3.61 -13.97
N GLY A 95 -6.56 3.55 -13.21
CA GLY A 95 -5.19 3.56 -13.73
C GLY A 95 -4.82 2.38 -14.65
N PHE A 96 -5.65 1.32 -14.72
CA PHE A 96 -5.47 0.29 -15.76
C PHE A 96 -5.67 0.88 -17.18
N TRP A 97 -6.55 1.86 -17.32
CA TRP A 97 -6.90 2.48 -18.61
C TRP A 97 -6.31 3.88 -18.78
N ASP A 98 -6.40 4.72 -17.72
CA ASP A 98 -5.85 6.09 -17.75
C ASP A 98 -4.76 6.25 -16.68
N LYS A 99 -3.51 6.40 -17.12
CA LYS A 99 -2.34 6.56 -16.26
C LYS A 99 -2.38 7.85 -15.43
N ARG A 100 -3.11 8.87 -15.86
CA ARG A 100 -3.29 10.11 -15.07
C ARG A 100 -4.05 9.81 -13.78
N LEU A 101 -5.12 9.02 -13.87
CA LEU A 101 -5.88 8.58 -12.71
C LEU A 101 -5.04 7.63 -11.84
N GLY A 102 -4.24 6.77 -12.47
CA GLY A 102 -3.27 5.92 -11.77
C GLY A 102 -2.27 6.71 -10.95
N VAL A 103 -1.72 7.81 -11.48
CA VAL A 103 -0.82 8.73 -10.75
C VAL A 103 -1.53 9.32 -9.53
N LEU A 104 -2.76 9.81 -9.68
CA LEU A 104 -3.52 10.37 -8.56
C LEU A 104 -3.79 9.33 -7.47
N GLY A 105 -4.20 8.12 -7.86
CA GLY A 105 -4.40 7.00 -6.94
C GLY A 105 -3.11 6.60 -6.21
N ALA A 106 -1.98 6.53 -6.93
CA ALA A 106 -0.68 6.21 -6.35
C ALA A 106 -0.15 7.30 -5.43
N LEU A 107 -0.42 8.58 -5.71
CA LEU A 107 -0.11 9.69 -4.79
C LEU A 107 -0.92 9.61 -3.50
N GLY A 108 -2.24 9.38 -3.59
CA GLY A 108 -3.10 9.19 -2.42
C GLY A 108 -2.66 7.97 -1.59
N SER A 109 -2.39 6.86 -2.25
CA SER A 109 -1.83 5.64 -1.65
C SER A 109 -0.50 5.90 -0.93
N THR A 110 0.43 6.61 -1.57
CA THR A 110 1.71 6.99 -0.96
C THR A 110 1.49 7.82 0.29
N GLY A 111 0.61 8.82 0.24
CA GLY A 111 0.26 9.65 1.40
C GLY A 111 -0.33 8.83 2.56
N THR A 112 -1.22 7.89 2.25
CA THR A 112 -1.81 6.97 3.24
C THR A 112 -0.72 6.16 3.94
N PHE A 113 0.18 5.52 3.19
CA PHE A 113 1.21 4.66 3.81
C PHE A 113 2.36 5.45 4.42
N ILE A 114 2.65 6.69 4.00
CA ILE A 114 3.51 7.59 4.76
C ILE A 114 2.88 7.85 6.14
N ALA A 115 1.60 8.19 6.18
CA ALA A 115 0.92 8.45 7.45
C ALA A 115 0.95 7.24 8.39
N THR A 116 0.68 6.02 7.89
CA THR A 116 0.66 4.82 8.72
C THR A 116 2.06 4.35 9.14
N VAL A 117 3.06 4.43 8.26
CA VAL A 117 4.46 4.09 8.61
C VAL A 117 5.02 5.03 9.68
N THR A 118 4.66 6.32 9.64
CA THR A 118 5.08 7.28 10.67
C THR A 118 4.47 7.03 12.05
N ILE A 119 3.45 6.18 12.19
CA ILE A 119 2.90 5.77 13.48
C ILE A 119 3.85 4.82 14.22
N ILE A 120 4.59 3.99 13.51
CA ILE A 120 5.38 2.88 14.08
C ILE A 120 6.24 3.31 15.27
N PRO A 121 7.04 4.40 15.22
CA PRO A 121 7.87 4.82 16.34
C PRO A 121 7.08 5.31 17.57
N PHE A 122 5.82 5.69 17.38
CA PHE A 122 4.96 6.29 18.41
C PHE A 122 3.94 5.31 18.99
N MET A 123 3.95 4.05 18.54
CA MET A 123 3.03 3.05 19.08
C MET A 123 3.40 2.71 20.52
N PRO A 124 2.46 2.89 21.49
CA PRO A 124 2.67 2.41 22.85
C PRO A 124 2.79 0.86 22.80
N ASP A 125 3.65 0.33 23.66
CA ASP A 125 3.91 -1.11 23.79
C ASP A 125 4.30 -1.80 22.44
N GLY A 126 4.91 -1.03 21.54
CA GLY A 126 5.30 -1.51 20.20
C GLY A 126 6.56 -2.39 20.20
N TRP A 127 7.33 -2.35 21.29
CA TRP A 127 8.59 -3.07 21.43
C TRP A 127 8.59 -3.88 22.71
N ASP A 128 9.13 -5.08 22.67
CA ASP A 128 9.20 -5.98 23.82
C ASP A 128 9.96 -5.31 24.96
N PRO A 129 9.43 -5.26 26.18
CA PRO A 129 10.06 -4.56 27.29
C PRO A 129 11.35 -5.24 27.80
N VAL A 130 11.56 -6.52 27.47
CA VAL A 130 12.75 -7.29 27.88
C VAL A 130 13.78 -7.34 26.78
N ALA A 131 13.36 -7.71 25.56
CA ALA A 131 14.26 -7.85 24.41
C ALA A 131 14.58 -6.49 23.75
N GLY A 132 13.69 -5.49 23.91
CA GLY A 132 13.86 -4.17 23.31
C GLY A 132 13.71 -4.17 21.78
N PHE A 133 14.11 -3.06 21.15
CA PHE A 133 14.16 -2.97 19.69
C PHE A 133 15.19 -3.98 19.12
N PRO A 134 14.89 -4.72 18.03
CA PRO A 134 13.72 -4.65 17.15
C PRO A 134 12.62 -5.70 17.44
N ALA A 135 12.52 -6.22 18.65
CA ALA A 135 11.48 -7.19 19.02
C ALA A 135 10.10 -6.53 19.05
N MET A 136 9.32 -6.72 18.02
CA MET A 136 8.01 -6.07 17.80
C MET A 136 6.92 -6.75 18.62
N THR A 137 6.08 -5.94 19.28
CA THR A 137 4.89 -6.37 20.02
C THR A 137 3.68 -5.51 19.67
N GLY A 138 2.53 -5.81 20.26
CA GLY A 138 1.30 -5.04 20.05
C GLY A 138 0.89 -4.90 18.59
N ASN A 139 0.67 -3.67 18.15
CA ASN A 139 0.21 -3.35 16.80
C ASN A 139 1.35 -3.09 15.79
N VAL A 140 2.61 -3.01 16.23
CA VAL A 140 3.74 -2.73 15.34
C VAL A 140 3.92 -3.79 14.25
N PRO A 141 3.83 -5.12 14.52
CA PRO A 141 3.91 -6.13 13.46
C PRO A 141 2.87 -5.93 12.34
N PHE A 142 1.66 -5.47 12.71
CA PHE A 142 0.63 -5.16 11.73
C PHE A 142 0.99 -3.94 10.86
N LEU A 143 1.56 -2.89 11.46
CA LEU A 143 1.99 -1.70 10.73
C LEU A 143 3.20 -1.94 9.82
N MET A 144 4.04 -2.93 10.12
CA MET A 144 5.24 -3.22 9.31
C MET A 144 4.92 -3.61 7.86
N LYS A 145 3.73 -4.17 7.57
CA LYS A 145 3.30 -4.40 6.20
C LYS A 145 3.20 -3.10 5.39
N ASP A 146 2.91 -1.97 6.05
CA ASP A 146 2.70 -0.69 5.39
C ASP A 146 4.00 -0.11 4.81
N VAL A 147 5.16 -0.56 5.31
CA VAL A 147 6.46 -0.28 4.69
C VAL A 147 6.54 -0.87 3.28
N VAL A 148 6.05 -2.10 3.10
CA VAL A 148 5.98 -2.75 1.78
C VAL A 148 4.94 -2.06 0.91
N LEU A 149 3.77 -1.73 1.47
CA LEU A 149 2.70 -1.05 0.73
C LEU A 149 3.11 0.37 0.29
N LEU A 150 3.93 1.06 1.09
CA LEU A 150 4.55 2.33 0.70
C LEU A 150 5.49 2.15 -0.51
N ALA A 151 6.36 1.15 -0.47
CA ALA A 151 7.26 0.85 -1.59
C ALA A 151 6.49 0.50 -2.86
N VAL A 152 5.40 -0.28 -2.74
CA VAL A 152 4.50 -0.62 -3.85
C VAL A 152 3.81 0.64 -4.41
N SER A 153 3.36 1.56 -3.54
CA SER A 153 2.75 2.83 -3.95
C SER A 153 3.71 3.70 -4.75
N LEU A 154 4.95 3.82 -4.29
CA LEU A 154 6.01 4.54 -4.99
C LEU A 154 6.39 3.88 -6.33
N TYR A 155 6.41 2.55 -6.36
CA TYR A 155 6.62 1.80 -7.60
C TYR A 155 5.53 2.12 -8.64
N LEU A 156 4.25 2.05 -8.24
CA LEU A 156 3.12 2.35 -9.14
C LEU A 156 3.14 3.81 -9.60
N LEU A 157 3.43 4.75 -8.69
CA LEU A 157 3.57 6.16 -9.02
C LEU A 157 4.63 6.39 -10.10
N ARG A 158 5.83 5.84 -9.87
CA ARG A 158 6.94 5.94 -10.84
C ARG A 158 6.56 5.32 -12.19
N GLN A 159 5.97 4.12 -12.19
CA GLN A 159 5.59 3.41 -13.41
C GLN A 159 4.56 4.21 -14.23
N ASP A 160 3.55 4.80 -13.58
CA ASP A 160 2.53 5.57 -14.28
C ASP A 160 3.09 6.89 -14.84
N VAL A 161 3.95 7.58 -14.08
CA VAL A 161 4.62 8.81 -14.56
C VAL A 161 5.50 8.51 -15.78
N VAL A 162 6.29 7.44 -15.74
CA VAL A 162 7.13 7.04 -16.88
C VAL A 162 6.27 6.72 -18.11
N ARG A 163 5.17 5.98 -17.94
CA ARG A 163 4.26 5.64 -19.06
C ARG A 163 3.53 6.86 -19.63
N LEU A 164 3.27 7.88 -18.81
CA LEU A 164 2.72 9.15 -19.29
C LEU A 164 3.73 9.96 -20.09
N SER A 165 5.00 9.93 -19.71
CA SER A 165 6.06 10.67 -20.41
C SER A 165 6.47 10.05 -21.76
N GLN A 166 6.07 8.82 -22.01
CA GLN A 166 6.36 8.08 -23.26
C GLN A 166 5.23 8.19 -24.31
N ARG A 167 4.13 8.85 -23.96
CA ARG A 167 2.99 9.12 -24.88
C ARG A 167 3.12 10.51 -25.51
#